data_aedf3fb3db4beef910dee450295d6324
#
_entry.id   aedf3fb3db4beef910dee450295d6324
#
_cell.length_a   1.000
_cell.length_b   1.000
_cell.length_c   1.000
_cell.angle_alpha   90.00
_cell.angle_beta   90.00
_cell.angle_gamma   90.00
#
_symmetry.space_group_name_H-M   'P 1'
#
loop_
_entity.id
_entity.type
_entity.pdbx_description
1 polymer ?
#
loop_
_entity_poly.entity_id
_entity_poly.type
_entity_poly.pdbx_seq_one_letter_code
_entity_poly.pdbx_strand_id
1 'polypeptide(L)'
;MKQGPCDTRNVRTESANRMSCTRPLVLATIAISFLRIMIGLHFFLEGSSHLRDPAWSSAGFRKAAIGPLAPMLQADLPETGNWAGTIGSLRAADSAAVTEAAAAWRASLVTDWQSLGDRREAILRSGGWTPEEDWADASSAALAAAEKKLAEMLADAQDDLVEYQRERLRLGEMEGSAMARDLPYMQTRIADKRRELASQRAGWMTEAAAVGDELIATWNEPLTLDQRRMAAAAVEPTSLWKADRFVSWALVTIGGCLVLGIFGKFHAMGGVFFLLSVVASQPFWLPAAQATYDQWVEIAGLLVVASVPIGGWSGLDYFLAPMLRRFCPLRCCCKAG
;
A
#
# COMPACT_ATOMS: atom_id res chain seq x y z
N MET A 1 -76.99 39.58 15.86
CA MET A 1 -75.64 39.01 15.89
C MET A 1 -75.77 37.48 15.73
N LYS A 2 -75.55 36.93 14.57
CA LYS A 2 -75.71 35.49 14.34
C LYS A 2 -74.35 34.86 14.30
N GLN A 3 -74.06 33.91 15.21
CA GLN A 3 -72.89 33.05 15.18
C GLN A 3 -73.14 31.97 14.12
N GLY A 4 -72.23 31.88 13.14
CA GLY A 4 -72.22 30.81 12.12
C GLY A 4 -71.56 29.52 12.67
N PRO A 5 -71.99 28.35 12.22
CA PRO A 5 -71.52 27.09 12.71
C PRO A 5 -70.09 26.80 12.17
N CYS A 6 -69.19 26.35 13.03
CA CYS A 6 -67.84 25.89 12.73
C CYS A 6 -67.90 24.62 11.88
N ASP A 7 -67.39 24.70 10.69
CA ASP A 7 -67.35 23.59 9.72
C ASP A 7 -66.24 22.59 10.10
N THR A 8 -66.62 21.49 10.72
CA THR A 8 -65.77 20.41 11.21
C THR A 8 -65.38 19.39 10.11
N ARG A 9 -65.54 19.75 8.83
CA ARG A 9 -65.30 18.80 7.72
C ARG A 9 -63.90 18.76 7.12
N ASN A 10 -62.97 19.65 7.53
CA ASN A 10 -61.63 19.73 6.95
C ASN A 10 -60.49 19.10 7.77
N VAL A 11 -60.78 18.43 8.89
CA VAL A 11 -59.73 17.82 9.74
C VAL A 11 -59.44 16.35 9.35
N ARG A 12 -60.15 15.75 8.41
CA ARG A 12 -60.00 14.33 8.07
C ARG A 12 -59.12 14.03 6.86
N THR A 13 -58.63 15.02 6.14
CA THR A 13 -57.80 14.78 4.93
C THR A 13 -56.31 15.07 5.13
N GLU A 14 -55.89 15.68 6.25
CA GLU A 14 -54.46 15.91 6.53
C GLU A 14 -53.72 14.78 7.24
N SER A 15 -54.43 13.75 7.71
CA SER A 15 -53.80 12.62 8.40
C SER A 15 -53.34 11.48 7.45
N ALA A 16 -53.59 11.60 6.14
CA ALA A 16 -53.25 10.56 5.18
C ALA A 16 -51.87 10.74 4.52
N ASN A 17 -51.13 11.82 4.81
CA ASN A 17 -49.80 12.06 4.28
C ASN A 17 -48.72 11.87 5.35
N ARG A 18 -48.93 10.97 6.31
CA ARG A 18 -47.81 10.40 7.03
C ARG A 18 -47.05 9.53 6.03
N MET A 19 -45.83 10.00 5.66
CA MET A 19 -44.85 9.20 4.98
C MET A 19 -44.99 7.75 5.42
N SER A 20 -45.52 6.91 4.54
CA SER A 20 -45.41 5.46 4.67
C SER A 20 -43.90 5.20 4.65
N CYS A 21 -43.32 5.00 5.83
CA CYS A 21 -41.99 4.41 5.95
C CYS A 21 -42.13 3.05 5.27
N THR A 22 -41.81 3.03 3.96
CA THR A 22 -41.86 1.81 3.16
C THR A 22 -40.88 0.85 3.84
N ARG A 23 -41.45 -0.12 4.56
CA ARG A 23 -40.68 -1.27 5.04
C ARG A 23 -40.01 -1.83 3.79
N PRO A 24 -38.67 -1.84 3.70
CA PRO A 24 -38.04 -2.46 2.53
C PRO A 24 -38.62 -3.85 2.38
N LEU A 25 -38.97 -4.22 1.18
CA LEU A 25 -39.44 -5.57 0.89
C LEU A 25 -38.42 -6.56 1.50
N VAL A 26 -38.89 -7.57 2.20
CA VAL A 26 -38.04 -8.59 2.85
C VAL A 26 -36.95 -9.10 1.89
N LEU A 27 -37.30 -9.25 0.62
CA LEU A 27 -36.38 -9.66 -0.44
C LEU A 27 -35.22 -8.65 -0.61
N ALA A 28 -35.50 -7.34 -0.59
CA ALA A 28 -34.45 -6.31 -0.72
C ALA A 28 -33.49 -6.36 0.48
N THR A 29 -34.04 -6.56 1.70
CA THR A 29 -33.21 -6.71 2.92
C THR A 29 -32.29 -7.93 2.83
N ILE A 30 -32.82 -9.06 2.36
CA ILE A 30 -32.03 -10.29 2.16
C ILE A 30 -30.95 -10.05 1.11
N ALA A 31 -31.30 -9.46 -0.05
CA ALA A 31 -30.36 -9.21 -1.14
C ALA A 31 -29.22 -8.28 -0.71
N ILE A 32 -29.53 -7.19 0.00
CA ILE A 32 -28.50 -6.24 0.47
C ILE A 32 -27.64 -6.86 1.58
N SER A 33 -28.24 -7.65 2.48
CA SER A 33 -27.48 -8.38 3.50
C SER A 33 -26.54 -9.41 2.87
N PHE A 34 -26.99 -10.11 1.84
CA PHE A 34 -26.15 -11.03 1.06
C PHE A 34 -25.01 -10.29 0.35
N LEU A 35 -25.30 -9.18 -0.33
CA LEU A 35 -24.29 -8.34 -0.98
C LEU A 35 -23.21 -7.89 0.02
N ARG A 36 -23.62 -7.40 1.21
CA ARG A 36 -22.72 -7.00 2.29
C ARG A 36 -21.81 -8.14 2.72
N ILE A 37 -22.38 -9.34 2.93
CA ILE A 37 -21.64 -10.52 3.36
C ILE A 37 -20.63 -10.95 2.27
N MET A 38 -21.05 -10.97 1.00
CA MET A 38 -20.18 -11.40 -0.11
C MET A 38 -19.00 -10.44 -0.30
N ILE A 39 -19.24 -9.13 -0.31
CA ILE A 39 -18.14 -8.16 -0.40
C ILE A 39 -17.24 -8.25 0.87
N GLY A 40 -17.86 -8.35 2.06
CA GLY A 40 -17.12 -8.51 3.31
C GLY A 40 -16.25 -9.77 3.32
N LEU A 41 -16.77 -10.88 2.82
CA LEU A 41 -16.04 -12.14 2.72
C LEU A 41 -14.87 -12.04 1.71
N HIS A 42 -15.08 -11.36 0.57
CA HIS A 42 -14.00 -11.11 -0.39
C HIS A 42 -12.85 -10.34 0.25
N PHE A 43 -13.11 -9.21 0.90
CA PHE A 43 -12.09 -8.43 1.62
C PHE A 43 -11.40 -9.24 2.71
N PHE A 44 -12.17 -10.00 3.50
CA PHE A 44 -11.62 -10.82 4.59
C PHE A 44 -10.70 -11.92 4.07
N LEU A 45 -11.09 -12.63 3.03
CA LEU A 45 -10.29 -13.71 2.44
C LEU A 45 -9.03 -13.15 1.78
N GLU A 46 -9.15 -12.03 1.05
CA GLU A 46 -8.01 -11.37 0.42
C GLU A 46 -6.99 -10.92 1.47
N GLY A 47 -7.43 -10.16 2.48
CA GLY A 47 -6.54 -9.73 3.57
C GLY A 47 -5.94 -10.90 4.36
N SER A 48 -6.70 -11.99 4.54
CA SER A 48 -6.21 -13.21 5.21
C SER A 48 -5.18 -13.95 4.36
N SER A 49 -5.33 -13.98 3.03
CA SER A 49 -4.34 -14.58 2.12
C SER A 49 -3.02 -13.82 2.19
N HIS A 50 -3.07 -12.49 2.18
CA HIS A 50 -1.89 -11.64 2.34
C HIS A 50 -1.15 -11.88 3.68
N LEU A 51 -1.88 -12.11 4.76
CA LEU A 51 -1.26 -12.38 6.07
C LEU A 51 -0.65 -13.78 6.18
N ARG A 52 -1.18 -14.76 5.43
CA ARG A 52 -0.70 -16.15 5.43
C ARG A 52 0.51 -16.36 4.54
N ASP A 53 0.64 -15.56 3.49
CA ASP A 53 1.77 -15.62 2.57
C ASP A 53 2.86 -14.65 3.03
N PRO A 54 3.97 -15.13 3.62
CA PRO A 54 5.07 -14.29 4.05
C PRO A 54 5.81 -13.61 2.89
N ALA A 55 5.68 -14.13 1.66
CA ALA A 55 6.28 -13.55 0.46
C ALA A 55 5.40 -12.51 -0.23
N TRP A 56 4.14 -12.37 0.21
CA TRP A 56 3.23 -11.40 -0.37
C TRP A 56 3.72 -9.95 -0.15
N SER A 57 3.70 -9.16 -1.21
CA SER A 57 4.04 -7.73 -1.16
C SER A 57 3.27 -6.94 -2.21
N SER A 58 2.84 -5.73 -1.84
CA SER A 58 2.23 -4.77 -2.75
C SER A 58 3.24 -4.10 -3.70
N ALA A 59 4.53 -4.46 -3.65
CA ALA A 59 5.59 -3.84 -4.46
C ALA A 59 5.27 -3.85 -5.96
N GLY A 60 4.74 -4.96 -6.49
CA GLY A 60 4.35 -5.07 -7.90
C GLY A 60 3.28 -4.05 -8.28
N PHE A 61 2.22 -3.94 -7.48
CA PHE A 61 1.15 -2.97 -7.66
C PHE A 61 1.67 -1.53 -7.59
N ARG A 62 2.50 -1.22 -6.59
CA ARG A 62 3.08 0.12 -6.41
C ARG A 62 4.00 0.52 -7.56
N LYS A 63 4.84 -0.41 -8.06
CA LYS A 63 5.67 -0.19 -9.25
C LYS A 63 4.83 0.10 -10.50
N ALA A 64 3.70 -0.60 -10.65
CA ALA A 64 2.81 -0.45 -11.79
C ALA A 64 1.89 0.78 -11.69
N ALA A 65 1.82 1.48 -10.56
CA ALA A 65 0.98 2.66 -10.39
C ALA A 65 1.41 3.79 -11.35
N ILE A 66 0.43 4.35 -12.07
CA ILE A 66 0.64 5.44 -13.05
C ILE A 66 -0.30 6.63 -12.81
N GLY A 67 -1.26 6.49 -11.91
CA GLY A 67 -2.23 7.53 -11.56
C GLY A 67 -1.66 8.63 -10.65
N PRO A 68 -2.50 9.55 -10.19
CA PRO A 68 -2.09 10.67 -9.36
C PRO A 68 -1.46 10.26 -8.02
N LEU A 69 -1.76 9.04 -7.53
CA LEU A 69 -1.16 8.49 -6.31
C LEU A 69 0.18 7.77 -6.55
N ALA A 70 0.59 7.58 -7.81
CA ALA A 70 1.81 6.85 -8.15
C ALA A 70 3.07 7.38 -7.42
N PRO A 71 3.35 8.71 -7.36
CA PRO A 71 4.54 9.20 -6.66
C PRO A 71 4.55 8.82 -5.17
N MET A 72 3.40 8.90 -4.50
CA MET A 72 3.27 8.54 -3.08
C MET A 72 3.45 7.03 -2.87
N LEU A 73 2.83 6.20 -3.72
CA LEU A 73 2.93 4.75 -3.61
C LEU A 73 4.34 4.23 -3.93
N GLN A 74 5.01 4.85 -4.89
CA GLN A 74 6.37 4.49 -5.28
C GLN A 74 7.42 4.96 -4.28
N ALA A 75 7.15 6.01 -3.51
CA ALA A 75 8.05 6.49 -2.46
C ALA A 75 8.26 5.48 -1.32
N ASP A 76 7.31 4.58 -1.09
CA ASP A 76 7.43 3.51 -0.07
C ASP A 76 8.19 2.28 -0.57
N LEU A 77 8.50 2.20 -1.88
CA LEU A 77 9.29 1.10 -2.40
C LEU A 77 10.69 1.12 -1.79
N PRO A 78 11.22 -0.03 -1.35
CA PRO A 78 12.54 -0.06 -0.78
C PRO A 78 13.57 0.35 -1.83
N GLU A 79 14.39 1.31 -1.48
CA GLU A 79 15.59 1.65 -2.22
C GLU A 79 16.77 0.91 -1.57
N THR A 80 17.50 0.17 -2.37
CA THR A 80 18.73 -0.43 -1.93
C THR A 80 19.81 0.65 -2.00
N GLY A 81 20.29 1.12 -0.86
CA GLY A 81 21.12 2.30 -0.77
C GLY A 81 20.37 3.60 -1.13
N ASN A 82 21.05 4.72 -1.15
CA ASN A 82 20.46 6.02 -1.49
C ASN A 82 20.51 6.27 -3.02
N TRP A 83 19.81 5.44 -3.81
CA TRP A 83 19.76 5.60 -5.27
C TRP A 83 19.19 6.96 -5.69
N ALA A 84 18.10 7.38 -5.07
CA ALA A 84 17.44 8.65 -5.41
C ALA A 84 18.35 9.86 -5.15
N GLY A 85 19.13 9.83 -4.09
CA GLY A 85 20.06 10.89 -3.74
C GLY A 85 21.39 10.85 -4.54
N THR A 86 21.70 9.73 -5.21
CA THR A 86 22.92 9.53 -5.97
C THR A 86 22.63 9.50 -7.47
N ILE A 87 22.57 8.32 -8.09
CA ILE A 87 22.34 8.16 -9.54
C ILE A 87 21.00 8.79 -9.97
N GLY A 88 19.95 8.63 -9.14
CA GLY A 88 18.63 9.20 -9.40
C GLY A 88 18.57 10.73 -9.42
N SER A 89 19.47 11.42 -8.74
CA SER A 89 19.51 12.88 -8.67
C SER A 89 20.28 13.56 -9.80
N LEU A 90 21.07 12.79 -10.57
CA LEU A 90 21.91 13.33 -11.65
C LEU A 90 21.09 14.11 -12.69
N ARG A 91 21.62 15.26 -13.10
CA ARG A 91 21.06 16.09 -14.18
C ARG A 91 21.90 16.11 -15.46
N ALA A 92 22.98 15.35 -15.47
CA ALA A 92 23.86 15.15 -16.61
C ALA A 92 24.05 13.66 -16.87
N ALA A 93 24.40 13.28 -18.09
CA ALA A 93 24.66 11.89 -18.50
C ALA A 93 26.08 11.73 -19.02
N ASP A 94 27.04 12.50 -18.45
CA ASP A 94 28.44 12.28 -18.75
C ASP A 94 29.00 11.12 -17.92
N SER A 95 29.97 10.42 -18.47
CA SER A 95 30.54 9.21 -17.86
C SER A 95 31.18 9.49 -16.49
N ALA A 96 31.81 10.65 -16.32
CA ALA A 96 32.48 11.01 -15.07
C ALA A 96 31.47 11.24 -13.94
N ALA A 97 30.39 12.00 -14.19
CA ALA A 97 29.34 12.23 -13.22
C ALA A 97 28.61 10.93 -12.84
N VAL A 98 28.38 10.04 -13.80
CA VAL A 98 27.75 8.72 -13.55
C VAL A 98 28.67 7.85 -12.70
N THR A 99 29.98 7.84 -12.97
CA THR A 99 30.97 7.08 -12.18
C THR A 99 31.02 7.58 -10.74
N GLU A 100 31.03 8.90 -10.53
CA GLU A 100 31.01 9.50 -9.19
C GLU A 100 29.73 9.15 -8.43
N ALA A 101 28.58 9.24 -9.08
CA ALA A 101 27.30 8.90 -8.48
C ALA A 101 27.17 7.40 -8.16
N ALA A 102 27.71 6.52 -9.01
CA ALA A 102 27.77 5.08 -8.76
C ALA A 102 28.67 4.76 -7.55
N ALA A 103 29.83 5.45 -7.43
CA ALA A 103 30.69 5.35 -6.27
C ALA A 103 30.01 5.84 -4.98
N ALA A 104 29.24 6.93 -5.06
CA ALA A 104 28.45 7.44 -3.93
C ALA A 104 27.34 6.45 -3.52
N TRP A 105 26.68 5.83 -4.49
CA TRP A 105 25.69 4.77 -4.22
C TRP A 105 26.32 3.55 -3.55
N ARG A 106 27.46 3.08 -4.06
CA ARG A 106 28.26 2.01 -3.42
C ARG A 106 28.59 2.35 -1.97
N ALA A 107 29.10 3.55 -1.70
CA ALA A 107 29.46 3.98 -0.36
C ALA A 107 28.25 3.98 0.59
N SER A 108 27.07 4.38 0.10
CA SER A 108 25.82 4.29 0.86
C SER A 108 25.46 2.86 1.21
N LEU A 109 25.53 1.92 0.28
CA LEU A 109 25.27 0.50 0.52
C LEU A 109 26.24 -0.10 1.55
N VAL A 110 27.53 0.20 1.46
CA VAL A 110 28.53 -0.27 2.43
C VAL A 110 28.22 0.28 3.81
N THR A 111 27.82 1.55 3.92
CA THR A 111 27.41 2.16 5.19
C THR A 111 26.20 1.46 5.79
N ASP A 112 25.20 1.13 4.97
CA ASP A 112 24.01 0.41 5.40
C ASP A 112 24.37 -1.01 5.91
N TRP A 113 25.26 -1.71 5.21
CA TRP A 113 25.74 -3.03 5.65
C TRP A 113 26.56 -2.96 6.93
N GLN A 114 27.44 -1.96 7.11
CA GLN A 114 28.16 -1.74 8.35
C GLN A 114 27.18 -1.54 9.52
N SER A 115 26.22 -0.63 9.35
CA SER A 115 25.20 -0.37 10.37
C SER A 115 24.37 -1.61 10.69
N LEU A 116 24.07 -2.46 9.69
CA LEU A 116 23.41 -3.73 9.91
C LEU A 116 24.30 -4.68 10.72
N GLY A 117 25.59 -4.78 10.40
CA GLY A 117 26.58 -5.59 11.12
C GLY A 117 26.66 -5.20 12.60
N ASP A 118 26.77 -3.90 12.88
CA ASP A 118 26.83 -3.36 14.24
C ASP A 118 25.56 -3.69 15.06
N ARG A 119 24.38 -3.53 14.44
CA ARG A 119 23.10 -3.88 15.09
C ARG A 119 22.99 -5.38 15.36
N ARG A 120 23.40 -6.23 14.41
CA ARG A 120 23.42 -7.69 14.58
C ARG A 120 24.31 -8.11 15.73
N GLU A 121 25.52 -7.56 15.80
CA GLU A 121 26.45 -7.84 16.89
C GLU A 121 25.90 -7.38 18.25
N ALA A 122 25.31 -6.17 18.31
CA ALA A 122 24.71 -5.66 19.55
C ALA A 122 23.58 -6.57 20.05
N ILE A 123 22.71 -7.06 19.16
CA ILE A 123 21.63 -7.97 19.53
C ILE A 123 22.17 -9.33 19.99
N LEU A 124 23.14 -9.89 19.29
CA LEU A 124 23.77 -11.15 19.66
C LEU A 124 24.45 -11.06 21.04
N ARG A 125 25.19 -9.99 21.28
CA ARG A 125 25.84 -9.74 22.60
C ARG A 125 24.81 -9.60 23.72
N SER A 126 23.70 -8.92 23.46
CA SER A 126 22.60 -8.81 24.43
C SER A 126 21.96 -10.16 24.78
N GLY A 127 22.01 -11.11 23.85
CA GLY A 127 21.59 -12.50 24.04
C GLY A 127 22.64 -13.42 24.67
N GLY A 128 23.78 -12.86 25.14
CA GLY A 128 24.84 -13.64 25.79
C GLY A 128 25.84 -14.25 24.81
N TRP A 129 25.81 -13.91 23.52
CA TRP A 129 26.84 -14.35 22.61
C TRP A 129 28.16 -13.61 22.83
N THR A 130 29.24 -14.33 22.86
CA THR A 130 30.62 -13.82 22.91
C THR A 130 31.28 -14.15 21.58
N PRO A 131 31.79 -13.13 20.84
CA PRO A 131 32.50 -13.39 19.58
C PRO A 131 33.80 -14.15 19.83
N GLU A 132 34.20 -14.96 18.89
CA GLU A 132 35.54 -15.54 18.81
C GLU A 132 36.59 -14.44 18.58
N GLU A 133 37.87 -14.68 18.90
CA GLU A 133 38.92 -13.65 18.79
C GLU A 133 39.08 -13.09 17.38
N ASP A 134 38.86 -13.89 16.36
CA ASP A 134 39.01 -13.53 14.93
C ASP A 134 37.72 -12.99 14.31
N TRP A 135 36.61 -12.93 15.07
CA TRP A 135 35.32 -12.47 14.53
C TRP A 135 35.38 -11.09 13.89
N ALA A 136 36.01 -10.12 14.53
CA ALA A 136 36.10 -8.76 14.03
C ALA A 136 36.85 -8.70 12.69
N ASP A 137 37.96 -9.43 12.59
CA ASP A 137 38.76 -9.51 11.37
C ASP A 137 38.00 -10.24 10.25
N ALA A 138 37.36 -11.36 10.55
CA ALA A 138 36.55 -12.12 9.60
C ALA A 138 35.33 -11.32 9.10
N SER A 139 34.65 -10.60 9.99
CA SER A 139 33.51 -9.75 9.65
C SER A 139 33.92 -8.58 8.74
N SER A 140 35.06 -7.94 9.04
CA SER A 140 35.59 -6.85 8.24
C SER A 140 36.08 -7.33 6.87
N ALA A 141 36.71 -8.50 6.79
CA ALA A 141 37.15 -9.13 5.54
C ALA A 141 35.95 -9.50 4.66
N ALA A 142 34.87 -10.03 5.25
CA ALA A 142 33.64 -10.33 4.53
C ALA A 142 33.02 -9.06 3.92
N LEU A 143 32.97 -7.96 4.71
CA LEU A 143 32.47 -6.68 4.23
C LEU A 143 33.33 -6.11 3.07
N ALA A 144 34.65 -6.18 3.19
CA ALA A 144 35.56 -5.74 2.13
C ALA A 144 35.40 -6.58 0.84
N ALA A 145 35.16 -7.90 0.99
CA ALA A 145 34.87 -8.76 -0.16
C ALA A 145 33.54 -8.40 -0.84
N ALA A 146 32.50 -8.09 -0.06
CA ALA A 146 31.21 -7.63 -0.59
C ALA A 146 31.35 -6.27 -1.30
N GLU A 147 32.10 -5.31 -0.72
CA GLU A 147 32.39 -4.02 -1.35
C GLU A 147 33.11 -4.19 -2.69
N LYS A 148 34.10 -5.11 -2.75
CA LYS A 148 34.82 -5.41 -3.98
C LYS A 148 33.90 -5.96 -5.07
N LYS A 149 33.03 -6.94 -4.73
CA LYS A 149 32.05 -7.49 -5.67
C LYS A 149 31.09 -6.41 -6.20
N LEU A 150 30.62 -5.52 -5.32
CA LEU A 150 29.77 -4.41 -5.72
C LEU A 150 30.51 -3.42 -6.64
N ALA A 151 31.80 -3.19 -6.40
CA ALA A 151 32.63 -2.34 -7.26
C ALA A 151 32.80 -2.96 -8.66
N GLU A 152 33.04 -4.26 -8.74
CA GLU A 152 33.15 -5.02 -10.00
C GLU A 152 31.82 -4.97 -10.77
N MET A 153 30.68 -5.24 -10.13
CA MET A 153 29.34 -5.13 -10.72
C MET A 153 29.08 -3.73 -11.33
N LEU A 154 29.43 -2.67 -10.59
CA LEU A 154 29.24 -1.30 -11.08
C LEU A 154 30.21 -0.92 -12.21
N ALA A 155 31.39 -1.46 -12.21
CA ALA A 155 32.33 -1.26 -13.31
C ALA A 155 31.85 -1.94 -14.61
N ASP A 156 31.30 -3.15 -14.49
CA ASP A 156 30.73 -3.88 -15.63
C ASP A 156 29.47 -3.19 -16.17
N ALA A 157 28.64 -2.59 -15.27
CA ALA A 157 27.42 -1.88 -15.63
C ALA A 157 27.65 -0.42 -16.06
N GLN A 158 28.87 0.09 -16.13
CA GLN A 158 29.15 1.52 -16.32
C GLN A 158 28.51 2.10 -17.57
N ASP A 159 28.63 1.45 -18.69
CA ASP A 159 28.10 1.92 -19.98
C ASP A 159 26.55 1.91 -19.96
N ASP A 160 25.96 0.89 -19.36
CA ASP A 160 24.50 0.76 -19.20
C ASP A 160 23.96 1.83 -18.26
N LEU A 161 24.68 2.18 -17.19
CA LEU A 161 24.30 3.28 -16.29
C LEU A 161 24.34 4.64 -17.00
N VAL A 162 25.32 4.87 -17.86
CA VAL A 162 25.39 6.10 -18.68
C VAL A 162 24.22 6.18 -19.65
N GLU A 163 23.90 5.07 -20.35
CA GLU A 163 22.76 5.04 -21.26
C GLU A 163 21.41 5.18 -20.50
N TYR A 164 21.25 4.48 -19.38
CA TYR A 164 20.10 4.64 -18.49
C TYR A 164 19.89 6.10 -18.11
N GLN A 165 20.96 6.79 -17.70
CA GLN A 165 20.88 8.19 -17.29
C GLN A 165 20.51 9.09 -18.47
N ARG A 166 21.02 8.83 -19.65
CA ARG A 166 20.70 9.54 -20.89
C ARG A 166 19.22 9.39 -21.24
N GLU A 167 18.71 8.16 -21.18
CA GLU A 167 17.32 7.85 -21.47
C GLU A 167 16.37 8.43 -20.40
N ARG A 168 16.79 8.46 -19.14
CA ARG A 168 16.03 9.09 -18.05
C ARG A 168 15.86 10.59 -18.26
N LEU A 169 16.92 11.28 -18.69
CA LEU A 169 16.85 12.71 -19.00
C LEU A 169 15.95 12.97 -20.21
N ARG A 170 16.05 12.17 -21.26
CA ARG A 170 15.12 12.24 -22.42
C ARG A 170 13.67 11.99 -22.02
N LEU A 171 13.43 11.06 -21.12
CA LEU A 171 12.08 10.83 -20.58
C LEU A 171 11.54 12.08 -19.88
N GLY A 172 12.36 12.75 -19.06
CA GLY A 172 11.98 14.00 -18.40
C GLY A 172 11.63 15.13 -19.39
N GLU A 173 12.37 15.23 -20.48
CA GLU A 173 12.07 16.19 -21.57
C GLU A 173 10.74 15.84 -22.27
N MET A 174 10.50 14.57 -22.57
CA MET A 174 9.24 14.12 -23.17
C MET A 174 8.04 14.42 -22.26
N GLU A 175 8.16 14.17 -20.96
CA GLU A 175 7.12 14.47 -19.97
C GLU A 175 6.80 15.96 -19.84
N GLY A 176 7.81 16.81 -19.97
CA GLY A 176 7.66 18.27 -19.95
C GLY A 176 7.05 18.85 -21.24
N SER A 177 6.97 18.07 -22.33
CA SER A 177 6.47 18.56 -23.62
C SER A 177 4.94 18.75 -23.64
N ALA A 178 4.45 19.75 -24.39
CA ALA A 178 3.02 19.94 -24.58
C ALA A 178 2.35 18.73 -25.24
N MET A 179 3.05 18.07 -26.19
CA MET A 179 2.55 16.87 -26.87
C MET A 179 2.30 15.69 -25.93
N ALA A 180 3.01 15.62 -24.79
CA ALA A 180 2.82 14.55 -23.80
C ALA A 180 1.41 14.59 -23.19
N ARG A 181 0.80 15.76 -23.11
CA ARG A 181 -0.55 15.95 -22.53
C ARG A 181 -1.67 15.65 -23.51
N ASP A 182 -1.46 15.98 -24.76
CA ASP A 182 -2.53 16.03 -25.75
C ASP A 182 -2.62 14.77 -26.62
N LEU A 183 -1.54 13.98 -26.70
CA LEU A 183 -1.46 12.82 -27.58
C LEU A 183 -1.44 11.51 -26.81
N PRO A 184 -2.50 10.66 -26.89
CA PRO A 184 -2.55 9.35 -26.22
C PRO A 184 -1.35 8.44 -26.54
N TYR A 185 -0.87 8.48 -27.80
CA TYR A 185 0.32 7.76 -28.23
C TYR A 185 1.57 8.15 -27.42
N MET A 186 1.76 9.45 -27.17
CA MET A 186 2.91 9.92 -26.39
C MET A 186 2.79 9.49 -24.94
N GLN A 187 1.61 9.51 -24.35
CA GLN A 187 1.37 9.01 -23.01
C GLN A 187 1.73 7.51 -22.88
N THR A 188 1.32 6.71 -23.85
CA THR A 188 1.69 5.28 -23.87
C THR A 188 3.21 5.10 -23.96
N ARG A 189 3.88 5.82 -24.87
CA ARG A 189 5.34 5.77 -25.05
C ARG A 189 6.10 6.18 -23.76
N ILE A 190 5.64 7.23 -23.09
CA ILE A 190 6.19 7.68 -21.80
C ILE A 190 6.02 6.60 -20.73
N ALA A 191 4.84 6.00 -20.64
CA ALA A 191 4.56 4.94 -19.68
C ALA A 191 5.40 3.68 -19.94
N ASP A 192 5.59 3.30 -21.19
CA ASP A 192 6.43 2.18 -21.59
C ASP A 192 7.90 2.43 -21.22
N LYS A 193 8.41 3.63 -21.52
CA LYS A 193 9.79 4.00 -21.20
C LYS A 193 10.03 4.10 -19.68
N ARG A 194 9.06 4.60 -18.92
CA ARG A 194 9.12 4.57 -17.45
C ARG A 194 9.25 3.14 -16.91
N ARG A 195 8.46 2.20 -17.47
CA ARG A 195 8.51 0.79 -17.06
C ARG A 195 9.84 0.15 -17.39
N GLU A 196 10.38 0.42 -18.58
CA GLU A 196 11.70 -0.06 -19.01
C GLU A 196 12.78 0.42 -18.05
N LEU A 197 12.88 1.73 -17.81
CA LEU A 197 13.87 2.30 -16.89
C LEU A 197 13.69 1.83 -15.45
N ALA A 198 12.46 1.67 -14.99
CA ALA A 198 12.18 1.10 -13.67
C ALA A 198 12.65 -0.36 -13.56
N SER A 199 12.51 -1.14 -14.62
CA SER A 199 13.00 -2.53 -14.70
C SER A 199 14.53 -2.61 -14.67
N GLN A 200 15.22 -1.77 -15.43
CA GLN A 200 16.68 -1.69 -15.42
C GLN A 200 17.22 -1.33 -14.03
N ARG A 201 16.65 -0.27 -13.42
CA ARG A 201 16.99 0.10 -12.03
C ARG A 201 16.77 -1.06 -11.05
N ALA A 202 15.64 -1.75 -11.17
CA ALA A 202 15.33 -2.88 -10.29
C ALA A 202 16.33 -4.03 -10.48
N GLY A 203 16.87 -4.25 -11.67
CA GLY A 203 17.93 -5.22 -11.95
C GLY A 203 19.16 -4.94 -11.07
N TRP A 204 19.74 -3.74 -11.19
CA TRP A 204 20.92 -3.38 -10.39
C TRP A 204 20.67 -3.41 -8.87
N MET A 205 19.48 -3.00 -8.43
CA MET A 205 19.12 -3.11 -7.02
C MET A 205 19.04 -4.56 -6.54
N THR A 206 18.54 -5.45 -7.39
CA THR A 206 18.47 -6.88 -7.08
C THR A 206 19.87 -7.51 -7.02
N GLU A 207 20.75 -7.15 -7.95
CA GLU A 207 22.13 -7.61 -7.94
C GLU A 207 22.90 -7.11 -6.70
N ALA A 208 22.74 -5.83 -6.35
CA ALA A 208 23.33 -5.29 -5.13
C ALA A 208 22.77 -5.95 -3.86
N ALA A 209 21.45 -6.25 -3.84
CA ALA A 209 20.83 -6.97 -2.74
C ALA A 209 21.39 -8.40 -2.61
N ALA A 210 21.62 -9.10 -3.72
CA ALA A 210 22.22 -10.43 -3.72
C ALA A 210 23.63 -10.44 -3.11
N VAL A 211 24.44 -9.40 -3.36
CA VAL A 211 25.74 -9.23 -2.69
C VAL A 211 25.59 -9.05 -1.19
N GLY A 212 24.58 -8.27 -0.75
CA GLY A 212 24.26 -8.10 0.67
C GLY A 212 23.77 -9.40 1.32
N ASP A 213 22.96 -10.19 0.63
CA ASP A 213 22.47 -11.48 1.12
C ASP A 213 23.62 -12.49 1.30
N GLU A 214 24.59 -12.50 0.37
CA GLU A 214 25.80 -13.32 0.49
C GLU A 214 26.67 -12.88 1.69
N LEU A 215 26.83 -11.57 1.92
CA LEU A 215 27.49 -11.03 3.08
C LEU A 215 26.81 -11.51 4.38
N ILE A 216 25.48 -11.40 4.44
CA ILE A 216 24.71 -11.87 5.59
C ILE A 216 24.87 -13.39 5.79
N ALA A 217 24.90 -14.17 4.70
CA ALA A 217 25.12 -15.60 4.78
C ALA A 217 26.50 -15.92 5.39
N THR A 218 27.57 -15.23 4.95
CA THR A 218 28.90 -15.36 5.51
C THR A 218 28.92 -15.01 7.02
N TRP A 219 28.30 -13.92 7.42
CA TRP A 219 28.16 -13.58 8.84
C TRP A 219 27.33 -14.59 9.67
N ASN A 220 26.50 -15.38 9.01
CA ASN A 220 25.68 -16.41 9.64
C ASN A 220 26.42 -17.75 9.80
N GLU A 221 27.48 -18.01 9.05
CA GLU A 221 28.18 -19.30 9.06
C GLU A 221 28.60 -19.76 10.47
N PRO A 222 29.25 -18.94 11.31
CA PRO A 222 29.68 -19.35 12.64
C PRO A 222 28.54 -19.35 13.67
N LEU A 223 27.34 -18.88 13.34
CA LEU A 223 26.23 -18.72 14.27
C LEU A 223 25.36 -19.97 14.34
N THR A 224 24.91 -20.32 15.57
CA THR A 224 23.87 -21.34 15.77
C THR A 224 22.51 -20.89 15.22
N LEU A 225 21.57 -21.82 15.06
CA LEU A 225 20.24 -21.50 14.53
C LEU A 225 19.50 -20.44 15.35
N ASP A 226 19.59 -20.49 16.69
CA ASP A 226 18.93 -19.52 17.57
C ASP A 226 19.61 -18.15 17.50
N GLN A 227 20.93 -18.11 17.40
CA GLN A 227 21.68 -16.87 17.17
C GLN A 227 21.35 -16.24 15.82
N ARG A 228 21.19 -17.02 14.74
CA ARG A 228 20.74 -16.52 13.42
C ARG A 228 19.35 -15.92 13.51
N ARG A 229 18.42 -16.52 14.25
CA ARG A 229 17.07 -15.97 14.48
C ARG A 229 17.13 -14.64 15.23
N MET A 230 17.99 -14.54 16.26
CA MET A 230 18.20 -13.29 16.99
C MET A 230 18.80 -12.21 16.09
N ALA A 231 19.84 -12.55 15.33
CA ALA A 231 20.48 -11.63 14.38
C ALA A 231 19.52 -11.13 13.28
N ALA A 232 18.56 -11.96 12.86
CA ALA A 232 17.55 -11.56 11.89
C ALA A 232 16.64 -10.41 12.40
N ALA A 233 16.48 -10.26 13.72
CA ALA A 233 15.72 -9.15 14.31
C ALA A 233 16.43 -7.79 14.16
N ALA A 234 17.71 -7.75 13.76
CA ALA A 234 18.44 -6.50 13.47
C ALA A 234 17.94 -5.80 12.19
N VAL A 235 17.24 -6.53 11.30
CA VAL A 235 16.67 -5.96 10.10
C VAL A 235 15.43 -5.15 10.46
N GLU A 236 15.50 -3.84 10.25
CA GLU A 236 14.36 -2.95 10.49
C GLU A 236 13.27 -3.17 9.43
N PRO A 237 11.99 -3.19 9.82
CA PRO A 237 10.90 -3.33 8.87
C PRO A 237 10.83 -2.10 7.95
N THR A 238 10.88 -2.35 6.64
CA THR A 238 10.80 -1.31 5.60
C THR A 238 9.45 -0.58 5.62
N SER A 239 9.38 0.62 5.04
CA SER A 239 8.12 1.35 4.84
C SER A 239 7.11 0.52 4.06
N LEU A 240 7.57 -0.20 3.03
CA LEU A 240 6.76 -1.13 2.25
C LEU A 240 6.17 -2.23 3.15
N TRP A 241 6.97 -2.90 3.97
CA TRP A 241 6.49 -3.95 4.87
C TRP A 241 5.43 -3.44 5.85
N LYS A 242 5.65 -2.24 6.42
CA LYS A 242 4.67 -1.60 7.33
C LYS A 242 3.35 -1.31 6.60
N ALA A 243 3.43 -0.80 5.38
CA ALA A 243 2.28 -0.51 4.55
C ALA A 243 1.53 -1.78 4.13
N ASP A 244 2.25 -2.85 3.76
CA ASP A 244 1.68 -4.15 3.40
C ASP A 244 0.92 -4.77 4.58
N ARG A 245 1.50 -4.69 5.79
CA ARG A 245 0.83 -5.13 7.01
C ARG A 245 -0.42 -4.31 7.32
N PHE A 246 -0.33 -2.98 7.18
CA PHE A 246 -1.48 -2.10 7.36
C PHE A 246 -2.61 -2.44 6.39
N VAL A 247 -2.31 -2.60 5.09
CA VAL A 247 -3.29 -2.96 4.05
C VAL A 247 -3.95 -4.30 4.38
N SER A 248 -3.15 -5.32 4.69
CA SER A 248 -3.67 -6.66 5.00
C SER A 248 -4.62 -6.64 6.20
N TRP A 249 -4.23 -5.98 7.30
CA TRP A 249 -5.08 -5.85 8.48
C TRP A 249 -6.31 -4.98 8.23
N ALA A 250 -6.21 -3.93 7.44
CA ALA A 250 -7.35 -3.10 7.05
C ALA A 250 -8.40 -3.92 6.29
N LEU A 251 -7.96 -4.75 5.32
CA LEU A 251 -8.84 -5.64 4.56
C LEU A 251 -9.54 -6.67 5.48
N VAL A 252 -8.79 -7.32 6.36
CA VAL A 252 -9.36 -8.29 7.33
C VAL A 252 -10.38 -7.61 8.24
N THR A 253 -10.06 -6.42 8.75
CA THR A 253 -10.94 -5.68 9.66
C THR A 253 -12.21 -5.21 8.96
N ILE A 254 -12.08 -4.55 7.81
CA ILE A 254 -13.22 -4.08 7.01
C ILE A 254 -14.10 -5.27 6.63
N GLY A 255 -13.48 -6.33 6.08
CA GLY A 255 -14.19 -7.53 5.65
C GLY A 255 -14.90 -8.24 6.80
N GLY A 256 -14.21 -8.48 7.90
CA GLY A 256 -14.75 -9.12 9.09
C GLY A 256 -15.92 -8.33 9.70
N CYS A 257 -15.77 -7.02 9.82
CA CYS A 257 -16.85 -6.14 10.33
C CYS A 257 -18.05 -6.09 9.38
N LEU A 258 -17.84 -6.11 8.07
CA LEU A 258 -18.94 -6.20 7.09
C LEU A 258 -19.67 -7.55 7.20
N VAL A 259 -18.97 -8.66 7.30
CA VAL A 259 -19.57 -9.99 7.45
C VAL A 259 -20.42 -10.04 8.74
N LEU A 260 -19.84 -9.63 9.86
CA LEU A 260 -20.51 -9.64 11.17
C LEU A 260 -21.60 -8.57 11.28
N GLY A 261 -21.57 -7.53 10.46
CA GLY A 261 -22.48 -6.38 10.53
C GLY A 261 -22.21 -5.53 11.75
N ILE A 262 -20.94 -5.21 12.02
CA ILE A 262 -20.49 -4.30 13.07
C ILE A 262 -20.12 -2.97 12.42
N PHE A 263 -20.79 -1.87 12.84
CA PHE A 263 -20.61 -0.54 12.24
C PHE A 263 -20.62 -0.58 10.70
N GLY A 264 -21.61 -1.31 10.13
CA GLY A 264 -21.64 -1.67 8.72
C GLY A 264 -21.46 -0.48 7.77
N LYS A 265 -22.08 0.68 8.04
CA LYS A 265 -21.94 1.90 7.23
C LYS A 265 -20.50 2.44 7.26
N PHE A 266 -19.89 2.46 8.44
CA PHE A 266 -18.53 2.97 8.61
C PHE A 266 -17.52 2.12 7.83
N HIS A 267 -17.63 0.79 7.98
CA HIS A 267 -16.71 -0.13 7.27
C HIS A 267 -16.99 -0.17 5.77
N ALA A 268 -18.24 -0.04 5.33
CA ALA A 268 -18.56 0.10 3.91
C ALA A 268 -17.92 1.36 3.30
N MET A 269 -17.99 2.51 4.00
CA MET A 269 -17.28 3.71 3.54
C MET A 269 -15.76 3.56 3.58
N GLY A 270 -15.21 2.88 4.60
CA GLY A 270 -13.78 2.52 4.65
C GLY A 270 -13.35 1.70 3.43
N GLY A 271 -14.14 0.70 3.04
CA GLY A 271 -13.92 -0.09 1.83
C GLY A 271 -14.00 0.74 0.55
N VAL A 272 -14.96 1.68 0.45
CA VAL A 272 -15.05 2.62 -0.67
C VAL A 272 -13.77 3.45 -0.79
N PHE A 273 -13.29 4.06 0.29
CA PHE A 273 -12.05 4.86 0.26
C PHE A 273 -10.82 4.02 -0.10
N PHE A 274 -10.74 2.80 0.41
CA PHE A 274 -9.66 1.88 0.06
C PHE A 274 -9.66 1.58 -1.44
N LEU A 275 -10.80 1.15 -2.01
CA LEU A 275 -10.91 0.84 -3.44
C LEU A 275 -10.72 2.07 -4.33
N LEU A 276 -11.18 3.26 -3.90
CA LEU A 276 -10.90 4.50 -4.61
C LEU A 276 -9.40 4.81 -4.69
N SER A 277 -8.62 4.48 -3.64
CA SER A 277 -7.17 4.62 -3.69
C SER A 277 -6.52 3.68 -4.70
N VAL A 278 -7.05 2.45 -4.83
CA VAL A 278 -6.62 1.47 -5.85
C VAL A 278 -6.93 1.98 -7.26
N VAL A 279 -8.16 2.44 -7.49
CA VAL A 279 -8.58 3.01 -8.78
C VAL A 279 -7.80 4.27 -9.13
N ALA A 280 -7.54 5.15 -8.16
CA ALA A 280 -6.75 6.36 -8.38
C ALA A 280 -5.27 6.07 -8.69
N SER A 281 -4.76 4.91 -8.31
CA SER A 281 -3.40 4.47 -8.70
C SER A 281 -3.35 3.90 -10.12
N GLN A 282 -4.49 3.41 -10.65
CA GLN A 282 -4.64 2.82 -11.99
C GLN A 282 -5.91 3.39 -12.68
N PRO A 283 -5.96 4.68 -13.00
CA PRO A 283 -7.17 5.31 -13.51
C PRO A 283 -7.45 4.87 -14.95
N PHE A 284 -8.69 4.43 -15.21
CA PHE A 284 -9.12 3.83 -16.48
C PHE A 284 -9.00 4.76 -17.71
N TRP A 285 -8.88 6.08 -17.49
CA TRP A 285 -8.69 7.05 -18.57
C TRP A 285 -7.25 7.17 -19.06
N LEU A 286 -6.29 6.52 -18.39
CA LEU A 286 -4.90 6.45 -18.85
C LEU A 286 -4.68 5.18 -19.68
N PRO A 287 -4.14 5.28 -20.89
CA PRO A 287 -4.01 4.14 -21.82
C PRO A 287 -3.19 2.96 -21.28
N ALA A 288 -2.24 3.24 -20.38
CA ALA A 288 -1.35 2.22 -19.79
C ALA A 288 -1.87 1.67 -18.46
N ALA A 289 -3.07 2.09 -17.99
CA ALA A 289 -3.64 1.61 -16.74
C ALA A 289 -4.09 0.16 -16.85
N GLN A 290 -3.94 -0.56 -15.75
CA GLN A 290 -4.57 -1.88 -15.60
C GLN A 290 -6.09 -1.70 -15.45
N ALA A 291 -6.85 -2.68 -15.91
CA ALA A 291 -8.31 -2.66 -15.77
C ALA A 291 -8.72 -2.73 -14.28
N THR A 292 -9.58 -1.81 -13.86
CA THR A 292 -10.10 -1.71 -12.49
C THR A 292 -11.63 -1.84 -12.44
N TYR A 293 -12.22 -2.62 -13.36
CA TYR A 293 -13.68 -2.76 -13.45
C TYR A 293 -14.28 -3.43 -12.21
N ASP A 294 -13.61 -4.44 -11.67
CA ASP A 294 -14.07 -5.17 -10.49
C ASP A 294 -14.16 -4.24 -9.27
N GLN A 295 -13.16 -3.37 -9.08
CA GLN A 295 -13.13 -2.39 -8.01
C GLN A 295 -14.30 -1.38 -8.13
N TRP A 296 -14.68 -0.98 -9.34
CA TRP A 296 -15.83 -0.11 -9.55
C TRP A 296 -17.15 -0.77 -9.18
N VAL A 297 -17.32 -2.06 -9.48
CA VAL A 297 -18.51 -2.83 -9.10
C VAL A 297 -18.61 -2.96 -7.59
N GLU A 298 -17.49 -3.23 -6.92
CA GLU A 298 -17.42 -3.32 -5.46
C GLU A 298 -17.69 -1.97 -4.78
N ILE A 299 -17.14 -0.86 -5.32
CA ILE A 299 -17.44 0.50 -4.84
C ILE A 299 -18.94 0.76 -4.91
N ALA A 300 -19.59 0.46 -6.05
CA ALA A 300 -21.02 0.64 -6.19
C ALA A 300 -21.81 -0.21 -5.18
N GLY A 301 -21.43 -1.46 -4.98
CA GLY A 301 -22.03 -2.35 -3.98
C GLY A 301 -21.87 -1.82 -2.55
N LEU A 302 -20.67 -1.35 -2.19
CA LEU A 302 -20.40 -0.76 -0.86
C LEU A 302 -21.18 0.54 -0.63
N LEU A 303 -21.34 1.39 -1.66
CA LEU A 303 -22.17 2.59 -1.58
C LEU A 303 -23.64 2.25 -1.35
N VAL A 304 -24.17 1.19 -1.96
CA VAL A 304 -25.53 0.68 -1.66
C VAL A 304 -25.62 0.24 -0.21
N VAL A 305 -24.65 -0.54 0.28
CA VAL A 305 -24.59 -0.98 1.69
C VAL A 305 -24.51 0.20 2.65
N ALA A 306 -23.73 1.24 2.35
CA ALA A 306 -23.58 2.43 3.18
C ALA A 306 -24.84 3.30 3.22
N SER A 307 -25.59 3.37 2.10
CA SER A 307 -26.77 4.24 1.97
C SER A 307 -28.00 3.70 2.70
N VAL A 308 -28.14 2.37 2.84
CA VAL A 308 -29.31 1.73 3.42
C VAL A 308 -29.10 1.50 4.93
N PRO A 309 -30.11 1.73 5.79
CA PRO A 309 -30.02 1.51 7.24
C PRO A 309 -30.13 0.01 7.62
N ILE A 310 -29.22 -0.82 7.09
CA ILE A 310 -29.24 -2.29 7.28
C ILE A 310 -28.88 -2.69 8.72
N GLY A 311 -28.08 -1.88 9.42
CA GLY A 311 -27.66 -2.16 10.79
C GLY A 311 -28.77 -2.35 11.81
N GLY A 312 -29.99 -1.82 11.54
CA GLY A 312 -31.17 -2.07 12.37
C GLY A 312 -31.94 -3.36 12.02
N TRP A 313 -31.49 -4.14 11.01
CA TRP A 313 -32.27 -5.25 10.44
C TRP A 313 -31.47 -6.54 10.34
N SER A 314 -30.15 -6.48 10.21
CA SER A 314 -29.29 -7.65 10.11
C SER A 314 -27.88 -7.39 10.63
N GLY A 315 -27.28 -8.36 11.31
CA GLY A 315 -25.94 -8.30 11.88
C GLY A 315 -25.92 -7.90 13.36
N LEU A 316 -24.72 -7.81 13.92
CA LEU A 316 -24.49 -7.49 15.33
C LEU A 316 -24.91 -6.04 15.67
N ASP A 317 -24.98 -5.14 14.70
CA ASP A 317 -25.47 -3.78 14.88
C ASP A 317 -26.92 -3.73 15.41
N TYR A 318 -27.73 -4.77 15.10
CA TYR A 318 -29.07 -4.92 15.66
C TYR A 318 -29.08 -4.97 17.21
N PHE A 319 -28.09 -5.63 17.78
CA PHE A 319 -27.93 -5.76 19.24
C PHE A 319 -27.11 -4.60 19.82
N LEU A 320 -26.13 -4.10 19.12
CA LEU A 320 -25.25 -3.03 19.58
C LEU A 320 -25.93 -1.66 19.60
N ALA A 321 -26.80 -1.35 18.63
CA ALA A 321 -27.46 -0.06 18.52
C ALA A 321 -28.28 0.30 19.77
N PRO A 322 -29.14 -0.57 20.35
CA PRO A 322 -29.85 -0.26 21.58
C PRO A 322 -28.92 -0.16 22.81
N MET A 323 -27.84 -0.93 22.84
CA MET A 323 -26.86 -0.88 23.93
C MET A 323 -26.10 0.45 23.92
N LEU A 324 -25.60 0.90 22.76
CA LEU A 324 -24.89 2.17 22.59
C LEU A 324 -25.80 3.38 22.89
N ARG A 325 -27.10 3.32 22.56
CA ARG A 325 -28.07 4.38 22.92
C ARG A 325 -28.22 4.56 24.41
N ARG A 326 -27.98 3.54 25.22
CA ARG A 326 -28.03 3.64 26.70
C ARG A 326 -26.81 4.38 27.28
N PHE A 327 -25.68 4.32 26.61
CA PHE A 327 -24.41 4.93 27.05
C PHE A 327 -24.13 6.30 26.41
N CYS A 328 -24.91 6.74 25.42
CA CYS A 328 -24.74 8.05 24.80
C CYS A 328 -25.47 9.14 25.57
N PRO A 329 -24.76 10.06 26.27
CA PRO A 329 -25.40 11.14 27.03
C PRO A 329 -26.01 12.24 26.13
N LEU A 330 -25.76 12.22 24.83
CA LEU A 330 -26.27 13.19 23.85
C LEU A 330 -27.69 12.83 23.38
N ARG A 331 -28.68 13.04 24.24
CA ARG A 331 -30.11 12.91 23.93
C ARG A 331 -30.63 13.89 22.86
N CYS A 332 -29.79 14.80 22.37
CA CYS A 332 -30.21 15.91 21.50
C CYS A 332 -30.20 15.64 20.00
N CYS A 333 -29.50 14.60 19.49
CA CYS A 333 -29.38 14.41 18.05
C CYS A 333 -30.32 13.38 17.39
N CYS A 334 -31.19 12.73 18.15
CA CYS A 334 -32.07 11.66 17.62
C CYS A 334 -33.52 12.06 17.39
N LYS A 335 -33.82 13.36 17.22
CA LYS A 335 -35.19 13.82 16.92
C LYS A 335 -35.41 14.32 15.48
N ALA A 336 -34.43 14.16 14.61
CA ALA A 336 -34.57 14.50 13.19
C ALA A 336 -34.11 13.30 12.34
N GLY A 337 -35.08 12.49 11.89
CA GLY A 337 -34.86 11.40 10.95
C GLY A 337 -35.96 10.39 11.00
#